data_ab2f5d209007f32175178f1e843633de
#
_entry.id   ab2f5d209007f32175178f1e843633de
#
_cell.length_a   1.000
_cell.length_b   1.000
_cell.length_c   1.000
_cell.angle_alpha   90.00
_cell.angle_beta   90.00
_cell.angle_gamma   90.00
#
_symmetry.space_group_name_H-M   'P 1'
#
loop_
_entity.id
_entity.type
_entity.pdbx_description
1 polymer ?
#
loop_
_entity_poly.entity_id
_entity_poly.type
_entity_poly.pdbx_seq_one_letter_code
_entity_poly.pdbx_strand_id
1 'polypeptide(L)'
;MATATTAKKDKHLRHAEYYGLTEVFDDLYAKSKAQAVFTDLMPLILSEENIRLAYRNIKRNTGSRTAGVDHLTMKHIEKLTSEEVVSKVRHKLAWYKPKPVRRVEIPKPNGKTRPLGIPAIWDRLVQQCILQVLEPICEAKFHDRSNGFRPNRSTEHAIAQSMRMVQIQHLYFVVDVDIKGFFDNVNHAKLMRQMWTLGIQDKRLLCIIKEMLKAPIVLPSGEKIYPDKGTPQGGILSPLLSNIVLNELDWWVSNQWEDIPTHTVIKEGTAKNGTPNRSNKCRTLRRSNLKEIYIVRYADDFRIFCRKRSDAVKTYHAVKQWLEERLKLQISEEKSKVVNLKRNYSEFLGFKLKAVPRGGKYIVRSHMCDKAIQNTTKKLKAQIDYIQHPVNRKEEYKAILLYNSMVIGIHQYFAIATLVSDDCYQIGRSIRLVLRNRMRGRLSKKPKGQVINVHGELWAHYSQSKQMRYMGTSAILPIGYCQTRNAQNKRKTVNKYTVEGREEIHRSLRINMDILLRLMRNPVLNRNIEYADNRISLYAAQYGKCAVTGLELEFDEIRCHHKIPVEQGGTDVYANLVIVHKDVHTLIHATQQDTIDWYLKRLNLDSTMRKKLNRLRQMAGNAPI
;
A
#
# COMPACT_ATOMS: atom_id res chain seq x y z
N MET A 1 20.54 7.54 -0.25
CA MET A 1 19.93 6.68 0.80
C MET A 1 18.51 6.30 0.38
N ALA A 2 18.38 5.22 -0.36
CA ALA A 2 17.09 4.62 -0.76
C ALA A 2 16.80 3.51 0.26
N THR A 3 16.03 3.85 1.29
CA THR A 3 15.74 2.97 2.41
C THR A 3 14.40 2.26 2.22
N ALA A 4 14.19 1.20 2.94
CA ALA A 4 13.07 0.26 3.11
C ALA A 4 11.66 0.63 2.57
N THR A 5 11.34 1.92 2.34
CA THR A 5 10.10 2.38 1.70
C THR A 5 10.00 1.99 0.22
N THR A 6 11.14 1.86 -0.46
CA THR A 6 11.23 1.42 -1.86
C THR A 6 10.85 -0.06 -1.98
N ALA A 7 11.26 -0.91 -1.06
CA ALA A 7 11.01 -2.34 -1.09
C ALA A 7 9.52 -2.75 -0.98
N LYS A 8 8.67 -1.93 -0.31
CA LYS A 8 7.23 -2.19 -0.25
C LYS A 8 6.47 -1.78 -1.53
N LYS A 9 6.95 -0.75 -2.23
CA LYS A 9 6.37 -0.29 -3.50
C LYS A 9 6.71 -1.23 -4.66
N ASP A 10 7.88 -1.84 -4.63
CA ASP A 10 8.36 -2.78 -5.64
C ASP A 10 7.55 -4.08 -5.73
N LYS A 11 6.85 -4.48 -4.65
CA LYS A 11 6.06 -5.72 -4.62
C LYS A 11 4.87 -5.74 -5.60
N HIS A 12 4.22 -4.60 -5.85
CA HIS A 12 3.06 -4.55 -6.75
C HIS A 12 3.44 -4.66 -8.23
N LEU A 13 4.56 -4.09 -8.64
CA LEU A 13 5.04 -4.18 -10.03
C LEU A 13 5.47 -5.59 -10.41
N ARG A 14 6.21 -6.26 -9.53
CA ARG A 14 6.62 -7.66 -9.73
C ARG A 14 5.45 -8.59 -10.02
N HIS A 15 4.26 -8.31 -9.46
CA HIS A 15 3.11 -9.19 -9.63
C HIS A 15 2.54 -9.19 -11.04
N ALA A 16 2.40 -8.03 -11.69
CA ALA A 16 1.90 -7.95 -13.07
C ALA A 16 2.87 -8.58 -14.06
N GLU A 17 4.17 -8.33 -13.90
CA GLU A 17 5.24 -8.92 -14.69
C GLU A 17 5.25 -10.45 -14.60
N TYR A 18 4.96 -11.00 -13.41
CA TYR A 18 4.89 -12.45 -13.19
C TYR A 18 3.85 -13.16 -14.04
N TYR A 19 2.83 -12.47 -14.52
CA TYR A 19 1.75 -13.06 -15.30
C TYR A 19 1.68 -12.54 -16.75
N GLY A 20 2.74 -11.87 -17.23
CA GLY A 20 2.80 -11.36 -18.60
C GLY A 20 1.80 -10.25 -18.90
N LEU A 21 1.23 -9.60 -17.87
CA LEU A 21 0.19 -8.58 -18.01
C LEU A 21 0.74 -7.16 -18.13
N THR A 22 2.06 -6.99 -18.12
CA THR A 22 2.70 -5.67 -18.15
C THR A 22 2.32 -4.89 -19.39
N GLU A 23 2.52 -5.48 -20.57
CA GLU A 23 2.21 -4.85 -21.85
C GLU A 23 0.72 -4.56 -22.01
N VAL A 24 -0.14 -5.48 -21.52
CA VAL A 24 -1.60 -5.30 -21.54
C VAL A 24 -2.00 -4.07 -20.70
N PHE A 25 -1.43 -3.92 -19.51
CA PHE A 25 -1.75 -2.77 -18.64
C PHE A 25 -1.15 -1.46 -19.16
N ASP A 26 0.02 -1.51 -19.81
CA ASP A 26 0.63 -0.37 -20.49
C ASP A 26 -0.22 0.11 -21.65
N ASP A 27 -0.71 -0.82 -22.47
CA ASP A 27 -1.60 -0.53 -23.61
C ASP A 27 -2.91 0.10 -23.14
N LEU A 28 -3.54 -0.46 -22.08
CA LEU A 28 -4.74 0.13 -21.48
C LEU A 28 -4.49 1.56 -20.99
N TYR A 29 -3.35 1.78 -20.33
CA TYR A 29 -2.97 3.11 -19.85
C TYR A 29 -2.74 4.09 -21.02
N ALA A 30 -1.98 3.69 -22.03
CA ALA A 30 -1.64 4.50 -23.19
C ALA A 30 -2.90 4.86 -24.00
N LYS A 31 -3.76 3.88 -24.29
CA LYS A 31 -5.05 4.08 -24.97
C LYS A 31 -5.96 5.02 -24.18
N SER A 32 -6.05 4.82 -22.86
CA SER A 32 -6.85 5.71 -22.01
C SER A 32 -6.30 7.14 -22.02
N LYS A 33 -4.99 7.32 -21.97
CA LYS A 33 -4.35 8.65 -22.06
C LYS A 33 -4.64 9.32 -23.42
N ALA A 34 -4.74 8.53 -24.49
CA ALA A 34 -5.15 8.96 -25.82
C ALA A 34 -6.68 9.12 -25.99
N GLN A 35 -7.45 9.11 -24.89
CA GLN A 35 -8.92 9.27 -24.88
C GLN A 35 -9.71 8.15 -25.57
N ALA A 36 -9.14 6.95 -25.69
CA ALA A 36 -9.83 5.79 -26.23
C ALA A 36 -11.02 5.37 -25.35
N VAL A 37 -11.99 4.71 -25.99
CA VAL A 37 -13.16 4.11 -25.35
C VAL A 37 -12.98 2.59 -25.30
N PHE A 38 -13.37 1.98 -24.18
CA PHE A 38 -13.23 0.56 -23.90
C PHE A 38 -14.62 -0.07 -23.81
N THR A 39 -15.00 -0.83 -24.84
CA THR A 39 -16.33 -1.47 -24.95
C THR A 39 -16.32 -2.96 -24.64
N ASP A 40 -15.14 -3.59 -24.64
CA ASP A 40 -14.97 -5.02 -24.42
C ASP A 40 -13.75 -5.28 -23.49
N LEU A 41 -13.97 -5.18 -22.19
CA LEU A 41 -12.99 -5.43 -21.14
C LEU A 41 -13.13 -6.81 -20.51
N MET A 42 -14.28 -7.48 -20.73
CA MET A 42 -14.56 -8.77 -20.12
C MET A 42 -13.56 -9.88 -20.48
N PRO A 43 -13.06 -10.01 -21.73
CA PRO A 43 -12.04 -10.99 -22.07
C PRO A 43 -10.76 -10.85 -21.23
N LEU A 44 -10.30 -9.61 -21.00
CA LEU A 44 -9.13 -9.33 -20.15
C LEU A 44 -9.41 -9.67 -18.68
N ILE A 45 -10.60 -9.32 -18.18
CA ILE A 45 -11.01 -9.61 -16.79
C ILE A 45 -11.06 -11.12 -16.56
N LEU A 46 -11.52 -11.90 -17.54
CA LEU A 46 -11.69 -13.34 -17.49
C LEU A 46 -10.43 -14.12 -17.92
N SER A 47 -9.37 -13.44 -18.33
CA SER A 47 -8.12 -14.12 -18.69
C SER A 47 -7.55 -14.86 -17.48
N GLU A 48 -6.92 -15.99 -17.74
CA GLU A 48 -6.34 -16.84 -16.72
C GLU A 48 -5.26 -16.12 -15.93
N GLU A 49 -4.41 -15.38 -16.63
CA GLU A 49 -3.32 -14.59 -16.07
C GLU A 49 -3.85 -13.52 -15.09
N ASN A 50 -4.93 -12.84 -15.47
CA ASN A 50 -5.54 -11.83 -14.61
C ASN A 50 -6.19 -12.44 -13.36
N ILE A 51 -6.83 -13.60 -13.48
CA ILE A 51 -7.43 -14.31 -12.35
C ILE A 51 -6.35 -14.83 -11.39
N ARG A 52 -5.25 -15.40 -11.91
CA ARG A 52 -4.10 -15.82 -11.11
C ARG A 52 -3.43 -14.64 -10.39
N LEU A 53 -3.25 -13.51 -11.07
CA LEU A 53 -2.76 -12.28 -10.47
C LEU A 53 -3.70 -11.78 -9.37
N ALA A 54 -5.01 -11.84 -9.57
CA ALA A 54 -5.99 -11.43 -8.56
C ALA A 54 -5.91 -12.30 -7.30
N TYR A 55 -5.79 -13.62 -7.45
CA TYR A 55 -5.54 -14.52 -6.33
C TYR A 55 -4.29 -14.11 -5.55
N ARG A 56 -3.17 -13.90 -6.25
CA ARG A 56 -1.91 -13.50 -5.64
C ARG A 56 -2.03 -12.19 -4.84
N ASN A 57 -2.75 -11.22 -5.38
CA ASN A 57 -2.91 -9.91 -4.76
C ASN A 57 -3.74 -9.95 -3.47
N ILE A 58 -4.75 -10.85 -3.38
CA ILE A 58 -5.61 -10.91 -2.20
C ILE A 58 -5.12 -11.89 -1.13
N LYS A 59 -4.42 -12.97 -1.47
CA LYS A 59 -4.09 -14.05 -0.51
C LYS A 59 -3.33 -13.58 0.73
N ARG A 60 -2.54 -12.51 0.61
CA ARG A 60 -1.75 -11.94 1.71
C ARG A 60 -2.36 -10.70 2.35
N ASN A 61 -3.53 -10.26 1.89
CA ASN A 61 -4.20 -9.12 2.50
C ASN A 61 -4.65 -9.47 3.93
N THR A 62 -4.57 -8.50 4.83
CA THR A 62 -4.96 -8.69 6.25
C THR A 62 -6.37 -9.26 6.38
N GLY A 63 -7.29 -8.89 5.47
CA GLY A 63 -8.66 -9.39 5.42
C GLY A 63 -8.83 -10.78 4.78
N SER A 64 -7.80 -11.41 4.22
CA SER A 64 -7.89 -12.69 3.50
C SER A 64 -8.44 -13.83 4.37
N ARG A 65 -8.19 -13.79 5.68
CA ARG A 65 -8.66 -14.75 6.68
C ARG A 65 -9.99 -14.37 7.33
N THR A 66 -10.57 -13.22 6.97
CA THR A 66 -11.86 -12.76 7.49
C THR A 66 -12.97 -13.22 6.56
N ALA A 67 -13.87 -14.05 7.07
CA ALA A 67 -14.98 -14.61 6.29
C ALA A 67 -16.07 -13.57 6.01
N GLY A 68 -16.74 -13.69 4.85
CA GLY A 68 -18.01 -13.03 4.55
C GLY A 68 -19.20 -13.71 5.24
N VAL A 69 -20.38 -13.58 4.65
CA VAL A 69 -21.62 -14.26 5.12
C VAL A 69 -21.61 -15.77 4.90
N ASP A 70 -20.75 -16.24 3.98
CA ASP A 70 -20.64 -17.67 3.60
C ASP A 70 -19.58 -18.44 4.40
N HIS A 71 -18.98 -17.81 5.39
CA HIS A 71 -17.92 -18.37 6.24
C HIS A 71 -16.67 -18.83 5.48
N LEU A 72 -16.58 -18.55 4.16
CA LEU A 72 -15.41 -18.89 3.34
C LEU A 72 -14.31 -17.84 3.49
N THR A 73 -13.06 -18.32 3.46
CA THR A 73 -11.85 -17.51 3.53
C THR A 73 -10.88 -17.91 2.42
N MET A 74 -9.76 -17.22 2.29
CA MET A 74 -8.71 -17.58 1.33
C MET A 74 -8.22 -19.03 1.50
N LYS A 75 -8.20 -19.58 2.72
CA LYS A 75 -7.82 -20.97 2.98
C LYS A 75 -8.63 -22.01 2.20
N HIS A 76 -9.87 -21.68 1.83
CA HIS A 76 -10.70 -22.57 1.03
C HIS A 76 -10.33 -22.53 -0.46
N ILE A 77 -9.86 -21.35 -0.94
CA ILE A 77 -9.40 -21.18 -2.32
C ILE A 77 -7.99 -21.77 -2.48
N GLU A 78 -7.13 -21.66 -1.49
CA GLU A 78 -5.75 -22.19 -1.47
C GLU A 78 -5.69 -23.70 -1.76
N LYS A 79 -6.76 -24.44 -1.47
CA LYS A 79 -6.85 -25.90 -1.68
C LYS A 79 -7.20 -26.31 -3.12
N LEU A 80 -7.70 -25.35 -3.91
CA LEU A 80 -8.13 -25.60 -5.29
C LEU A 80 -6.96 -25.54 -6.27
N THR A 81 -7.09 -26.22 -7.40
CA THR A 81 -6.14 -26.05 -8.51
C THR A 81 -6.31 -24.70 -9.17
N SER A 82 -5.33 -24.31 -9.98
CA SER A 82 -5.40 -23.05 -10.74
C SER A 82 -6.59 -23.03 -11.69
N GLU A 83 -6.83 -24.15 -12.36
CA GLU A 83 -7.88 -24.37 -13.34
C GLU A 83 -9.27 -24.29 -12.68
N GLU A 84 -9.43 -24.89 -11.50
CA GLU A 84 -10.67 -24.82 -10.71
C GLU A 84 -11.00 -23.39 -10.28
N VAL A 85 -9.99 -22.62 -9.86
CA VAL A 85 -10.17 -21.22 -9.50
C VAL A 85 -10.59 -20.39 -10.71
N VAL A 86 -9.90 -20.57 -11.84
CA VAL A 86 -10.23 -19.87 -13.10
C VAL A 86 -11.63 -20.21 -13.57
N SER A 87 -11.98 -21.50 -13.62
CA SER A 87 -13.31 -21.98 -14.02
C SER A 87 -14.42 -21.39 -13.12
N LYS A 88 -14.19 -21.38 -11.81
CA LYS A 88 -15.15 -20.85 -10.83
C LYS A 88 -15.37 -19.35 -10.97
N VAL A 89 -14.32 -18.56 -11.24
CA VAL A 89 -14.44 -17.11 -11.48
C VAL A 89 -15.19 -16.86 -12.80
N ARG A 90 -14.85 -17.58 -13.87
CA ARG A 90 -15.53 -17.47 -15.16
C ARG A 90 -17.01 -17.82 -15.06
N HIS A 91 -17.35 -18.92 -14.38
CA HIS A 91 -18.73 -19.33 -14.13
C HIS A 91 -19.51 -18.27 -13.32
N LYS A 92 -18.89 -17.74 -12.25
CA LYS A 92 -19.51 -16.69 -11.42
C LYS A 92 -19.78 -15.41 -12.22
N LEU A 93 -18.89 -15.04 -13.14
CA LEU A 93 -19.04 -13.85 -13.98
C LEU A 93 -19.93 -14.06 -15.22
N ALA A 94 -20.26 -15.30 -15.57
CA ALA A 94 -21.23 -15.60 -16.63
C ALA A 94 -22.61 -15.03 -16.30
N TRP A 95 -23.05 -15.20 -15.06
CA TRP A 95 -24.29 -14.62 -14.51
C TRP A 95 -24.02 -14.11 -13.09
N TYR A 96 -23.52 -12.87 -12.99
CA TYR A 96 -23.02 -12.35 -11.75
C TYR A 96 -24.15 -11.98 -10.76
N LYS A 97 -24.19 -12.69 -9.64
CA LYS A 97 -25.00 -12.34 -8.47
C LYS A 97 -24.09 -12.28 -7.24
N PRO A 98 -23.87 -11.10 -6.65
CA PRO A 98 -23.05 -10.97 -5.46
C PRO A 98 -23.73 -11.64 -4.26
N LYS A 99 -22.93 -12.25 -3.38
CA LYS A 99 -23.42 -12.61 -2.06
C LYS A 99 -23.60 -11.36 -1.20
N PRO A 100 -24.49 -11.39 -0.20
CA PRO A 100 -24.65 -10.28 0.73
C PRO A 100 -23.33 -9.91 1.39
N VAL A 101 -23.16 -8.63 1.71
CA VAL A 101 -21.99 -8.09 2.40
C VAL A 101 -22.23 -8.14 3.91
N ARG A 102 -21.34 -8.78 4.67
CA ARG A 102 -21.42 -8.83 6.12
C ARG A 102 -20.98 -7.51 6.74
N ARG A 103 -21.85 -6.86 7.52
CA ARG A 103 -21.54 -5.63 8.26
C ARG A 103 -20.81 -5.94 9.56
N VAL A 104 -19.75 -5.19 9.84
CA VAL A 104 -19.05 -5.21 11.13
C VAL A 104 -18.83 -3.76 11.59
N GLU A 105 -19.17 -3.47 12.85
CA GLU A 105 -18.99 -2.16 13.45
C GLU A 105 -17.63 -2.07 14.15
N ILE A 106 -16.73 -1.19 13.66
CA ILE A 106 -15.42 -0.97 14.27
C ILE A 106 -15.49 0.28 15.16
N PRO A 107 -15.18 0.17 16.47
CA PRO A 107 -15.17 1.32 17.36
C PRO A 107 -14.17 2.39 16.94
N LYS A 108 -14.60 3.66 16.92
CA LYS A 108 -13.73 4.81 16.77
C LYS A 108 -13.31 5.36 18.15
N PRO A 109 -12.16 6.03 18.26
CA PRO A 109 -11.69 6.63 19.52
C PRO A 109 -12.64 7.65 20.14
N ASN A 110 -13.58 8.19 19.36
CA ASN A 110 -14.58 9.17 19.80
C ASN A 110 -15.95 8.54 20.20
N GLY A 111 -15.98 7.24 20.46
CA GLY A 111 -17.20 6.51 20.84
C GLY A 111 -18.17 6.18 19.70
N LYS A 112 -17.97 6.75 18.50
CA LYS A 112 -18.74 6.39 17.30
C LYS A 112 -18.18 5.10 16.68
N THR A 113 -18.98 4.42 15.88
CA THR A 113 -18.54 3.25 15.12
C THR A 113 -18.20 3.59 13.67
N ARG A 114 -17.44 2.73 13.03
CA ARG A 114 -17.18 2.74 11.60
C ARG A 114 -17.79 1.47 11.00
N PRO A 115 -18.79 1.59 10.14
CA PRO A 115 -19.37 0.45 9.47
C PRO A 115 -18.40 -0.10 8.43
N LEU A 116 -17.94 -1.35 8.59
CA LEU A 116 -17.11 -2.06 7.63
C LEU A 116 -17.97 -3.13 6.95
N GLY A 117 -17.98 -3.13 5.61
CA GLY A 117 -18.62 -4.18 4.82
C GLY A 117 -17.59 -5.23 4.39
N ILE A 118 -17.85 -6.50 4.69
CA ILE A 118 -16.98 -7.62 4.31
C ILE A 118 -17.68 -8.45 3.23
N PRO A 119 -17.33 -8.30 1.93
CA PRO A 119 -17.85 -9.15 0.86
C PRO A 119 -17.36 -10.60 1.01
N ALA A 120 -18.09 -11.56 0.45
CA ALA A 120 -17.65 -12.95 0.36
C ALA A 120 -16.30 -13.06 -0.38
N ILE A 121 -15.49 -14.08 -0.04
CA ILE A 121 -14.12 -14.18 -0.57
C ILE A 121 -14.08 -14.29 -2.10
N TRP A 122 -15.04 -15.00 -2.71
CA TRP A 122 -15.16 -15.10 -4.16
C TRP A 122 -15.56 -13.77 -4.82
N ASP A 123 -16.40 -12.97 -4.17
CA ASP A 123 -16.73 -11.63 -4.66
C ASP A 123 -15.53 -10.69 -4.55
N ARG A 124 -14.70 -10.83 -3.50
CA ARG A 124 -13.43 -10.10 -3.41
C ARG A 124 -12.46 -10.49 -4.52
N LEU A 125 -12.39 -11.77 -4.90
CA LEU A 125 -11.55 -12.21 -6.02
C LEU A 125 -12.03 -11.61 -7.34
N VAL A 126 -13.34 -11.62 -7.60
CA VAL A 126 -13.94 -10.97 -8.77
C VAL A 126 -13.67 -9.45 -8.77
N GLN A 127 -13.86 -8.78 -7.65
CA GLN A 127 -13.53 -7.34 -7.52
C GLN A 127 -12.06 -7.06 -7.84
N GLN A 128 -11.15 -7.95 -7.44
CA GLN A 128 -9.72 -7.79 -7.73
C GLN A 128 -9.42 -7.99 -9.21
N CYS A 129 -10.07 -8.95 -9.89
CA CYS A 129 -9.92 -9.13 -11.33
C CYS A 129 -10.34 -7.88 -12.10
N ILE A 130 -11.43 -7.24 -11.69
CA ILE A 130 -11.93 -6.00 -12.28
C ILE A 130 -11.00 -4.81 -11.96
N LEU A 131 -10.56 -4.70 -10.70
CA LEU A 131 -9.66 -3.62 -10.26
C LEU A 131 -8.39 -3.55 -11.11
N GLN A 132 -7.76 -4.70 -11.40
CA GLN A 132 -6.49 -4.76 -12.14
C GLN A 132 -6.60 -4.21 -13.56
N VAL A 133 -7.73 -4.45 -14.21
CA VAL A 133 -8.01 -3.97 -15.58
C VAL A 133 -8.43 -2.51 -15.58
N LEU A 134 -9.23 -2.07 -14.61
CA LEU A 134 -9.70 -0.68 -14.53
C LEU A 134 -8.66 0.30 -14.01
N GLU A 135 -7.74 -0.14 -13.15
CA GLU A 135 -6.76 0.75 -12.51
C GLU A 135 -5.88 1.50 -13.54
N PRO A 136 -5.27 0.86 -14.57
CA PRO A 136 -4.48 1.57 -15.58
C PRO A 136 -5.33 2.57 -16.39
N ILE A 137 -6.58 2.22 -16.72
CA ILE A 137 -7.50 3.09 -17.45
C ILE A 137 -7.81 4.35 -16.63
N CYS A 138 -8.14 4.17 -15.36
CA CYS A 138 -8.47 5.27 -14.46
C CYS A 138 -7.25 6.12 -14.09
N GLU A 139 -6.08 5.48 -13.86
CA GLU A 139 -4.85 6.18 -13.49
C GLU A 139 -4.39 7.17 -14.57
N ALA A 140 -4.65 6.88 -15.84
CA ALA A 140 -4.38 7.79 -16.97
C ALA A 140 -5.23 9.07 -16.96
N LYS A 141 -6.39 9.04 -16.28
CA LYS A 141 -7.38 10.14 -16.23
C LYS A 141 -7.37 10.91 -14.92
N PHE A 142 -6.79 10.32 -13.86
CA PHE A 142 -6.80 10.94 -12.53
C PHE A 142 -5.88 12.15 -12.46
N HIS A 143 -6.39 13.22 -11.85
CA HIS A 143 -5.64 14.44 -11.64
C HIS A 143 -4.40 14.23 -10.76
N ASP A 144 -3.29 14.96 -11.03
CA ASP A 144 -2.01 14.81 -10.33
C ASP A 144 -2.03 15.21 -8.85
N ARG A 145 -3.02 15.98 -8.43
CA ARG A 145 -3.20 16.42 -7.04
C ARG A 145 -3.93 15.40 -6.16
N SER A 146 -4.45 14.31 -6.74
CA SER A 146 -5.03 13.19 -6.02
C SER A 146 -3.97 12.17 -5.67
N ASN A 147 -3.83 11.79 -4.39
CA ASN A 147 -2.74 10.93 -3.89
C ASN A 147 -3.22 9.66 -3.17
N GLY A 148 -4.47 9.61 -2.68
CA GLY A 148 -4.97 8.45 -1.93
C GLY A 148 -5.38 7.29 -2.83
N PHE A 149 -5.15 6.05 -2.38
CA PHE A 149 -5.55 4.81 -3.07
C PHE A 149 -5.05 4.68 -4.52
N ARG A 150 -3.95 5.30 -4.84
CA ARG A 150 -3.36 5.28 -6.19
C ARG A 150 -1.98 4.63 -6.16
N PRO A 151 -1.58 3.90 -7.23
CA PRO A 151 -0.26 3.30 -7.33
C PRO A 151 0.85 4.38 -7.30
N ASN A 152 1.97 4.04 -6.67
CA ASN A 152 3.14 4.90 -6.56
C ASN A 152 2.89 6.28 -5.95
N ARG A 153 1.78 6.45 -5.20
CA ARG A 153 1.45 7.65 -4.44
C ARG A 153 1.34 7.33 -2.95
N SER A 154 1.58 8.34 -2.12
CA SER A 154 1.61 8.16 -0.66
C SER A 154 1.15 9.42 0.06
N THR A 155 0.92 9.30 1.36
CA THR A 155 0.66 10.44 2.27
C THR A 155 1.79 11.47 2.20
N GLU A 156 3.05 11.02 2.05
CA GLU A 156 4.20 11.90 1.90
C GLU A 156 4.06 12.84 0.70
N HIS A 157 3.61 12.33 -0.45
CA HIS A 157 3.41 13.15 -1.64
C HIS A 157 2.34 14.24 -1.43
N ALA A 158 1.25 13.92 -0.72
CA ALA A 158 0.22 14.90 -0.38
C ALA A 158 0.75 15.99 0.57
N ILE A 159 1.53 15.60 1.59
CA ILE A 159 2.16 16.54 2.51
C ILE A 159 3.22 17.39 1.80
N ALA A 160 4.06 16.79 0.93
CA ALA A 160 5.05 17.52 0.14
C ALA A 160 4.39 18.57 -0.79
N GLN A 161 3.29 18.21 -1.44
CA GLN A 161 2.50 19.13 -2.25
C GLN A 161 1.94 20.28 -1.39
N SER A 162 1.39 19.97 -0.20
CA SER A 162 0.86 20.97 0.73
C SER A 162 1.95 21.94 1.22
N MET A 163 3.12 21.42 1.59
CA MET A 163 4.27 22.25 1.99
C MET A 163 4.71 23.15 0.85
N ARG A 164 4.74 22.66 -0.38
CA ARG A 164 5.09 23.44 -1.57
C ARG A 164 4.10 24.60 -1.82
N MET A 165 2.78 24.38 -1.63
CA MET A 165 1.76 25.42 -1.77
C MET A 165 2.03 26.59 -0.79
N VAL A 166 2.42 26.28 0.44
CA VAL A 166 2.69 27.30 1.46
C VAL A 166 4.05 27.95 1.25
N GLN A 167 5.10 27.17 1.04
CA GLN A 167 6.49 27.65 1.11
C GLN A 167 6.96 28.29 -0.20
N ILE A 168 6.52 27.76 -1.37
CA ILE A 168 6.94 28.23 -2.69
C ILE A 168 5.87 29.08 -3.36
N GLN A 169 4.59 28.67 -3.26
CA GLN A 169 3.50 29.39 -3.91
C GLN A 169 2.94 30.52 -3.02
N HIS A 170 3.31 30.57 -1.72
CA HIS A 170 2.87 31.57 -0.75
C HIS A 170 1.35 31.64 -0.55
N LEU A 171 0.70 30.46 -0.53
CA LEU A 171 -0.74 30.30 -0.30
C LEU A 171 -0.99 30.00 1.18
N TYR A 172 -1.49 30.99 1.91
CA TYR A 172 -1.57 30.92 3.37
C TYR A 172 -2.98 30.70 3.91
N PHE A 173 -3.99 30.67 3.04
CA PHE A 173 -5.36 30.35 3.41
C PHE A 173 -5.74 29.00 2.89
N VAL A 174 -6.25 28.14 3.76
CA VAL A 174 -6.60 26.76 3.44
C VAL A 174 -8.06 26.54 3.73
N VAL A 175 -8.76 25.97 2.78
CA VAL A 175 -10.11 25.45 2.94
C VAL A 175 -9.97 23.97 3.29
N ASP A 176 -10.20 23.63 4.55
CA ASP A 176 -10.26 22.26 5.05
C ASP A 176 -11.68 21.74 4.85
N VAL A 177 -11.86 20.66 4.12
CA VAL A 177 -13.18 20.08 3.84
C VAL A 177 -13.21 18.60 4.23
N ASP A 178 -14.23 18.21 4.99
CA ASP A 178 -14.53 16.83 5.38
C ASP A 178 -15.91 16.46 4.79
N ILE A 179 -15.98 15.44 3.93
CA ILE A 179 -17.23 14.97 3.35
C ILE A 179 -17.95 14.06 4.34
N LYS A 180 -19.23 14.33 4.62
CA LYS A 180 -20.03 13.57 5.59
C LYS A 180 -20.35 12.17 5.04
N GLY A 181 -19.77 11.14 5.66
CA GLY A 181 -20.07 9.72 5.33
C GLY A 181 -19.85 9.41 3.84
N PHE A 182 -18.73 9.85 3.26
CA PHE A 182 -18.48 9.79 1.81
C PHE A 182 -18.81 8.43 1.19
N PHE A 183 -18.22 7.35 1.71
CA PHE A 183 -18.41 6.00 1.16
C PHE A 183 -19.88 5.52 1.22
N ASP A 184 -20.64 5.96 2.21
CA ASP A 184 -22.04 5.57 2.40
C ASP A 184 -23.01 6.41 1.56
N ASN A 185 -22.52 7.51 0.92
CA ASN A 185 -23.36 8.46 0.19
C ASN A 185 -23.03 8.58 -1.30
N VAL A 186 -22.16 7.72 -1.84
CA VAL A 186 -21.84 7.72 -3.29
C VAL A 186 -23.09 7.39 -4.11
N ASN A 187 -23.49 8.29 -4.99
CA ASN A 187 -24.63 8.07 -5.89
C ASN A 187 -24.27 7.08 -7.00
N HIS A 188 -24.97 5.93 -7.07
CA HIS A 188 -24.69 4.87 -8.04
C HIS A 188 -24.87 5.33 -9.49
N ALA A 189 -25.97 6.04 -9.79
CA ALA A 189 -26.25 6.50 -11.16
C ALA A 189 -25.21 7.53 -11.64
N LYS A 190 -24.75 8.41 -10.74
CA LYS A 190 -23.69 9.38 -11.05
C LYS A 190 -22.37 8.67 -11.29
N LEU A 191 -21.99 7.70 -10.46
CA LEU A 191 -20.77 6.91 -10.62
C LEU A 191 -20.77 6.17 -11.97
N MET A 192 -21.87 5.51 -12.36
CA MET A 192 -21.96 4.84 -13.67
C MET A 192 -21.74 5.81 -14.82
N ARG A 193 -22.34 7.01 -14.78
CA ARG A 193 -22.12 8.06 -15.78
C ARG A 193 -20.67 8.55 -15.81
N GLN A 194 -20.03 8.70 -14.66
CA GLN A 194 -18.63 9.08 -14.58
C GLN A 194 -17.70 8.00 -15.18
N MET A 195 -17.97 6.72 -14.90
CA MET A 195 -17.22 5.61 -15.52
C MET A 195 -17.36 5.64 -17.06
N TRP A 196 -18.58 5.84 -17.54
CA TRP A 196 -18.86 5.98 -18.97
C TRP A 196 -18.08 7.14 -19.61
N THR A 197 -18.08 8.29 -18.96
CA THR A 197 -17.35 9.49 -19.41
C THR A 197 -15.83 9.30 -19.39
N LEU A 198 -15.30 8.48 -18.46
CA LEU A 198 -13.89 8.11 -18.43
C LEU A 198 -13.49 7.16 -19.58
N GLY A 199 -14.45 6.69 -20.38
CA GLY A 199 -14.23 5.77 -21.49
C GLY A 199 -14.49 4.31 -21.15
N ILE A 200 -14.94 3.97 -19.94
CA ILE A 200 -15.31 2.61 -19.55
C ILE A 200 -16.76 2.38 -20.01
N GLN A 201 -16.93 1.84 -21.22
CA GLN A 201 -18.23 1.70 -21.87
C GLN A 201 -18.63 0.24 -22.14
N ASP A 202 -17.96 -0.72 -21.53
CA ASP A 202 -18.36 -2.12 -21.51
C ASP A 202 -19.64 -2.27 -20.66
N LYS A 203 -20.78 -2.46 -21.36
CA LYS A 203 -22.10 -2.55 -20.73
C LYS A 203 -22.22 -3.72 -19.75
N ARG A 204 -21.61 -4.87 -20.08
CA ARG A 204 -21.63 -6.06 -19.23
C ARG A 204 -20.86 -5.80 -17.93
N LEU A 205 -19.67 -5.22 -18.02
CA LEU A 205 -18.88 -4.82 -16.87
C LEU A 205 -19.62 -3.82 -15.99
N LEU A 206 -20.23 -2.79 -16.58
CA LEU A 206 -21.00 -1.79 -15.83
C LEU A 206 -22.20 -2.40 -15.11
N CYS A 207 -22.90 -3.37 -15.73
CA CYS A 207 -23.96 -4.13 -15.06
C CYS A 207 -23.42 -4.92 -13.85
N ILE A 208 -22.28 -5.60 -14.00
CA ILE A 208 -21.63 -6.33 -12.90
C ILE A 208 -21.29 -5.39 -11.75
N ILE A 209 -20.69 -4.24 -12.03
CA ILE A 209 -20.35 -3.24 -10.98
C ILE A 209 -21.62 -2.69 -10.31
N LYS A 210 -22.69 -2.45 -11.07
CA LYS A 210 -23.98 -2.02 -10.53
C LYS A 210 -24.56 -3.05 -9.56
N GLU A 211 -24.50 -4.34 -9.92
CA GLU A 211 -24.94 -5.42 -9.02
C GLU A 211 -24.06 -5.50 -7.76
N MET A 212 -22.73 -5.30 -7.86
CA MET A 212 -21.84 -5.23 -6.70
C MET A 212 -22.23 -4.10 -5.73
N LEU A 213 -22.61 -2.94 -6.27
CA LEU A 213 -23.00 -1.78 -5.47
C LEU A 213 -24.35 -1.98 -4.79
N LYS A 214 -25.26 -2.76 -5.39
CA LYS A 214 -26.58 -3.09 -4.88
C LYS A 214 -26.60 -4.33 -3.99
N ALA A 215 -25.44 -4.99 -3.78
CA ALA A 215 -25.35 -6.18 -2.95
C ALA A 215 -26.00 -5.95 -1.56
N PRO A 216 -26.92 -6.81 -1.10
CA PRO A 216 -27.53 -6.67 0.20
C PRO A 216 -26.49 -6.63 1.32
N ILE A 217 -26.75 -5.84 2.36
CA ILE A 217 -25.87 -5.72 3.54
C ILE A 217 -26.57 -6.42 4.69
N VAL A 218 -25.91 -7.43 5.28
CA VAL A 218 -26.39 -8.12 6.48
C VAL A 218 -25.80 -7.45 7.70
N LEU A 219 -26.66 -6.90 8.55
CA LEU A 219 -26.31 -6.28 9.82
C LEU A 219 -25.93 -7.34 10.87
N PRO A 220 -25.27 -6.95 11.98
CA PRO A 220 -25.03 -7.86 13.11
C PRO A 220 -26.31 -8.45 13.72
N SER A 221 -27.45 -7.77 13.55
CA SER A 221 -28.78 -8.25 13.94
C SER A 221 -29.35 -9.37 13.06
N GLY A 222 -28.73 -9.63 11.89
CA GLY A 222 -29.26 -10.54 10.88
C GLY A 222 -30.17 -9.86 9.83
N GLU A 223 -30.57 -8.63 10.06
CA GLU A 223 -31.41 -7.86 9.14
C GLU A 223 -30.64 -7.57 7.83
N LYS A 224 -31.36 -7.56 6.69
CA LYS A 224 -30.81 -7.24 5.37
C LYS A 224 -31.25 -5.86 4.92
N ILE A 225 -30.28 -5.02 4.57
CA ILE A 225 -30.49 -3.71 3.97
C ILE A 225 -30.10 -3.77 2.50
N TYR A 226 -30.93 -3.18 1.65
CA TYR A 226 -30.67 -3.05 0.20
C TYR A 226 -30.20 -1.62 -0.09
N PRO A 227 -28.91 -1.39 -0.41
CA PRO A 227 -28.39 -0.05 -0.61
C PRO A 227 -28.85 0.54 -1.96
N ASP A 228 -29.35 1.77 -1.94
CA ASP A 228 -29.64 2.60 -3.11
C ASP A 228 -28.46 3.52 -3.48
N LYS A 229 -27.53 3.70 -2.57
CA LYS A 229 -26.31 4.52 -2.67
C LYS A 229 -25.18 3.94 -1.83
N GLY A 230 -24.01 4.48 -2.01
CA GLY A 230 -22.81 4.10 -1.23
C GLY A 230 -21.96 3.02 -1.91
N THR A 231 -20.75 2.87 -1.41
CA THR A 231 -19.84 1.79 -1.75
C THR A 231 -19.44 1.07 -0.46
N PRO A 232 -19.37 -0.27 -0.43
CA PRO A 232 -19.05 -0.99 0.80
C PRO A 232 -17.67 -0.60 1.33
N GLN A 233 -17.56 -0.04 2.53
CA GLN A 233 -16.27 0.20 3.19
C GLN A 233 -15.61 -1.14 3.50
N GLY A 234 -14.62 -1.55 2.71
CA GLY A 234 -13.94 -2.85 2.78
C GLY A 234 -14.04 -3.69 1.51
N GLY A 235 -14.82 -3.25 0.52
CA GLY A 235 -14.76 -3.77 -0.84
C GLY A 235 -13.42 -3.41 -1.51
N ILE A 236 -12.87 -4.35 -2.27
CA ILE A 236 -11.56 -4.17 -2.95
C ILE A 236 -11.64 -3.09 -4.02
N LEU A 237 -12.76 -2.99 -4.72
CA LEU A 237 -12.99 -2.02 -5.79
C LEU A 237 -13.35 -0.62 -5.25
N SER A 238 -13.88 -0.52 -4.03
CA SER A 238 -14.42 0.73 -3.47
C SER A 238 -13.43 1.91 -3.46
N PRO A 239 -12.11 1.73 -3.18
CA PRO A 239 -11.14 2.81 -3.27
C PRO A 239 -10.98 3.41 -4.68
N LEU A 240 -11.01 2.58 -5.73
CA LEU A 240 -10.95 3.03 -7.11
C LEU A 240 -12.22 3.80 -7.48
N LEU A 241 -13.40 3.24 -7.14
CA LEU A 241 -14.68 3.89 -7.41
C LEU A 241 -14.80 5.24 -6.70
N SER A 242 -14.30 5.35 -5.48
CA SER A 242 -14.25 6.62 -4.74
C SER A 242 -13.37 7.67 -5.43
N ASN A 243 -12.24 7.25 -5.98
CA ASN A 243 -11.38 8.15 -6.76
C ASN A 243 -12.04 8.57 -8.08
N ILE A 244 -12.80 7.70 -8.75
CA ILE A 244 -13.58 8.06 -9.96
C ILE A 244 -14.58 9.17 -9.62
N VAL A 245 -15.33 9.02 -8.52
CA VAL A 245 -16.32 10.03 -8.09
C VAL A 245 -15.67 11.39 -7.84
N LEU A 246 -14.59 11.43 -7.10
CA LEU A 246 -13.93 12.68 -6.70
C LEU A 246 -12.98 13.25 -7.77
N ASN A 247 -12.65 12.50 -8.82
CA ASN A 247 -11.83 13.00 -9.92
C ASN A 247 -12.48 14.19 -10.63
N GLU A 248 -13.81 14.21 -10.71
CA GLU A 248 -14.55 15.34 -11.27
C GLU A 248 -14.36 16.62 -10.44
N LEU A 249 -14.30 16.49 -9.10
CA LEU A 249 -13.96 17.60 -8.21
C LEU A 249 -12.52 18.09 -8.43
N ASP A 250 -11.57 17.16 -8.54
CA ASP A 250 -10.16 17.52 -8.75
C ASP A 250 -9.98 18.36 -10.01
N TRP A 251 -10.58 17.93 -11.13
CA TRP A 251 -10.53 18.65 -12.40
C TRP A 251 -11.33 19.94 -12.36
N TRP A 252 -12.50 19.97 -11.70
CA TRP A 252 -13.27 21.19 -11.55
C TRP A 252 -12.48 22.28 -10.79
N VAL A 253 -11.84 21.95 -9.68
CA VAL A 253 -11.01 22.91 -8.92
C VAL A 253 -9.79 23.32 -9.75
N SER A 254 -9.12 22.39 -10.42
CA SER A 254 -7.93 22.68 -11.22
C SER A 254 -8.24 23.59 -12.40
N ASN A 255 -9.39 23.40 -13.06
CA ASN A 255 -9.83 24.24 -14.18
C ASN A 255 -10.23 25.65 -13.78
N GLN A 256 -10.37 25.98 -12.48
CA GLN A 256 -10.57 27.37 -12.03
C GLN A 256 -9.26 28.17 -12.06
N TRP A 257 -8.10 27.50 -12.08
CA TRP A 257 -6.80 28.18 -12.05
C TRP A 257 -5.67 27.39 -12.74
N GLU A 258 -5.28 26.24 -12.21
CA GLU A 258 -4.05 25.52 -12.62
C GLU A 258 -4.08 25.10 -14.09
N ASP A 259 -5.17 24.49 -14.51
CA ASP A 259 -5.39 23.97 -15.85
C ASP A 259 -6.45 24.74 -16.64
N ILE A 260 -6.75 25.98 -16.23
CA ILE A 260 -7.70 26.84 -16.91
C ILE A 260 -7.32 26.99 -18.39
N PRO A 261 -8.25 26.77 -19.33
CA PRO A 261 -8.01 27.05 -20.74
C PRO A 261 -7.81 28.55 -20.96
N THR A 262 -6.82 28.92 -21.76
CA THR A 262 -6.53 30.32 -22.10
C THR A 262 -6.72 30.51 -23.60
N HIS A 263 -7.35 31.65 -24.02
CA HIS A 263 -7.55 31.96 -25.44
C HIS A 263 -6.22 32.14 -26.19
N THR A 264 -5.19 32.66 -25.52
CA THR A 264 -3.83 32.79 -26.06
C THR A 264 -2.94 31.69 -25.54
N VAL A 265 -2.14 31.07 -26.43
CA VAL A 265 -1.13 30.10 -26.04
C VAL A 265 -0.02 30.80 -25.30
N ILE A 266 0.02 30.61 -23.97
CA ILE A 266 1.13 31.11 -23.16
C ILE A 266 2.26 30.10 -23.26
N LYS A 267 3.40 30.51 -23.86
CA LYS A 267 4.57 29.63 -23.96
C LYS A 267 5.02 29.20 -22.54
N GLU A 268 4.92 27.91 -22.31
CA GLU A 268 5.48 27.27 -21.11
C GLU A 268 6.92 26.87 -21.41
N GLY A 269 7.87 27.30 -20.57
CA GLY A 269 9.26 26.82 -20.65
C GLY A 269 9.36 25.41 -20.08
N THR A 270 10.54 24.79 -20.26
CA THR A 270 10.85 23.52 -19.63
C THR A 270 11.87 23.76 -18.51
N ALA A 271 11.61 23.24 -17.32
CA ALA A 271 12.56 23.30 -16.22
C ALA A 271 13.72 22.30 -16.46
N LYS A 272 14.86 22.48 -15.77
CA LYS A 272 16.04 21.59 -15.90
C LYS A 272 15.76 20.09 -15.71
N ASN A 273 14.68 19.75 -15.00
CA ASN A 273 14.22 18.39 -14.75
C ASN A 273 13.14 17.89 -15.74
N GLY A 274 12.98 18.55 -16.90
CA GLY A 274 12.02 18.17 -17.92
C GLY A 274 10.55 18.52 -17.61
N THR A 275 10.25 19.18 -16.47
CA THR A 275 8.87 19.53 -16.13
C THR A 275 8.46 20.86 -16.79
N PRO A 276 7.17 21.03 -17.23
CA PRO A 276 6.68 22.31 -17.73
C PRO A 276 6.85 23.42 -16.69
N ASN A 277 7.46 24.53 -17.11
CA ASN A 277 7.60 25.72 -16.25
C ASN A 277 6.41 26.66 -16.51
N ARG A 278 5.42 26.57 -15.62
CA ARG A 278 4.18 27.36 -15.70
C ARG A 278 4.29 28.76 -15.09
N SER A 279 5.50 29.26 -14.80
CA SER A 279 5.70 30.56 -14.13
C SER A 279 5.09 31.71 -14.91
N ASN A 280 5.23 31.73 -16.24
CA ASN A 280 4.65 32.76 -17.10
C ASN A 280 3.12 32.70 -17.10
N LYS A 281 2.54 31.51 -17.23
CA LYS A 281 1.07 31.32 -17.11
C LYS A 281 0.56 31.85 -15.77
N CYS A 282 1.17 31.44 -14.66
CA CYS A 282 0.77 31.91 -13.33
C CYS A 282 0.91 33.44 -13.18
N ARG A 283 1.97 34.05 -13.74
CA ARG A 283 2.18 35.51 -13.69
C ARG A 283 1.07 36.24 -14.46
N THR A 284 0.70 35.75 -15.65
CA THR A 284 -0.37 36.32 -16.47
C THR A 284 -1.72 36.19 -15.78
N LEU A 285 -2.05 35.00 -15.27
CA LEU A 285 -3.31 34.75 -14.58
C LEU A 285 -3.47 35.58 -13.29
N ARG A 286 -2.37 35.87 -12.57
CA ARG A 286 -2.40 36.74 -11.37
C ARG A 286 -2.78 38.20 -11.66
N ARG A 287 -2.67 38.64 -12.91
CA ARG A 287 -3.11 39.97 -13.37
C ARG A 287 -4.60 40.03 -13.67
N SER A 288 -5.27 38.88 -13.70
CA SER A 288 -6.71 38.77 -13.92
C SER A 288 -7.49 38.74 -12.60
N ASN A 289 -8.83 38.73 -12.70
CA ASN A 289 -9.74 38.59 -11.56
C ASN A 289 -9.91 37.13 -11.08
N LEU A 290 -9.17 36.18 -11.67
CA LEU A 290 -9.21 34.78 -11.31
C LEU A 290 -8.65 34.53 -9.90
N LYS A 291 -9.19 33.53 -9.23
CA LYS A 291 -8.77 33.14 -7.89
C LYS A 291 -7.69 32.07 -7.97
N GLU A 292 -6.50 32.37 -7.43
CA GLU A 292 -5.40 31.40 -7.36
C GLU A 292 -5.71 30.35 -6.29
N ILE A 293 -6.15 29.16 -6.75
CA ILE A 293 -6.50 28.03 -5.89
C ILE A 293 -5.85 26.75 -6.38
N TYR A 294 -5.50 25.86 -5.45
CA TYR A 294 -4.93 24.54 -5.74
C TYR A 294 -5.49 23.52 -4.77
N ILE A 295 -5.94 22.37 -5.28
CA ILE A 295 -6.39 21.24 -4.47
C ILE A 295 -5.21 20.30 -4.15
N VAL A 296 -5.21 19.71 -2.96
CA VAL A 296 -4.40 18.53 -2.60
C VAL A 296 -5.34 17.54 -1.93
N ARG A 297 -5.53 16.39 -2.54
CA ARG A 297 -6.48 15.37 -2.06
C ARG A 297 -5.78 14.03 -1.73
N TYR A 298 -6.25 13.41 -0.66
CA TYR A 298 -5.90 12.04 -0.30
C TYR A 298 -7.19 11.27 0.07
N ALA A 299 -7.70 10.47 -0.86
CA ALA A 299 -9.01 9.82 -0.77
C ALA A 299 -10.15 10.88 -0.65
N ASP A 300 -10.94 10.83 0.42
CA ASP A 300 -12.00 11.77 0.76
C ASP A 300 -11.54 13.00 1.56
N ASP A 301 -10.31 12.98 2.07
CA ASP A 301 -9.71 14.11 2.81
C ASP A 301 -8.94 15.04 1.85
N PHE A 302 -9.36 16.29 1.74
CA PHE A 302 -8.71 17.25 0.84
C PHE A 302 -8.60 18.65 1.40
N ARG A 303 -7.65 19.40 0.84
CA ARG A 303 -7.35 20.79 1.18
C ARG A 303 -7.29 21.61 -0.10
N ILE A 304 -7.88 22.84 -0.05
CA ILE A 304 -7.73 23.80 -1.14
C ILE A 304 -6.97 25.00 -0.60
N PHE A 305 -5.83 25.27 -1.22
CA PHE A 305 -4.92 26.35 -0.86
C PHE A 305 -5.25 27.60 -1.66
N CYS A 306 -5.40 28.74 -0.99
CA CYS A 306 -5.79 30.02 -1.57
C CYS A 306 -4.82 31.12 -1.17
N ARG A 307 -4.70 32.16 -2.02
CA ARG A 307 -3.83 33.31 -1.76
C ARG A 307 -4.46 34.31 -0.78
N LYS A 308 -5.75 34.63 -0.96
CA LYS A 308 -6.49 35.62 -0.16
C LYS A 308 -7.56 34.95 0.70
N ARG A 309 -7.90 35.58 1.83
CA ARG A 309 -8.99 35.07 2.70
C ARG A 309 -10.33 35.11 1.99
N SER A 310 -10.60 36.20 1.26
CA SER A 310 -11.84 36.34 0.47
C SER A 310 -12.02 35.21 -0.53
N ASP A 311 -10.94 34.82 -1.22
CA ASP A 311 -10.97 33.72 -2.16
C ASP A 311 -11.24 32.37 -1.49
N ALA A 312 -10.64 32.14 -0.31
CA ALA A 312 -10.85 30.93 0.47
C ALA A 312 -12.32 30.80 0.94
N VAL A 313 -12.92 31.90 1.41
CA VAL A 313 -14.33 31.90 1.81
C VAL A 313 -15.25 31.64 0.61
N LYS A 314 -15.03 32.31 -0.52
CA LYS A 314 -15.79 32.06 -1.76
C LYS A 314 -15.63 30.64 -2.25
N THR A 315 -14.40 30.10 -2.20
CA THR A 315 -14.11 28.70 -2.59
C THR A 315 -14.81 27.70 -1.66
N TYR A 316 -14.86 27.97 -0.35
CA TYR A 316 -15.57 27.11 0.60
C TYR A 316 -17.06 26.97 0.22
N HIS A 317 -17.75 28.08 -0.03
CA HIS A 317 -19.16 28.06 -0.41
C HIS A 317 -19.37 27.40 -1.79
N ALA A 318 -18.53 27.73 -2.76
CA ALA A 318 -18.61 27.15 -4.10
C ALA A 318 -18.39 25.62 -4.10
N VAL A 319 -17.42 25.12 -3.31
CA VAL A 319 -17.17 23.68 -3.17
C VAL A 319 -18.32 22.99 -2.44
N LYS A 320 -18.86 23.59 -1.38
CA LYS A 320 -20.05 23.05 -0.68
C LYS A 320 -21.21 22.87 -1.63
N GLN A 321 -21.58 23.93 -2.36
CA GLN A 321 -22.67 23.90 -3.33
C GLN A 321 -22.40 22.91 -4.46
N TRP A 322 -21.19 22.90 -5.02
CA TRP A 322 -20.81 22.01 -6.10
C TRP A 322 -20.91 20.53 -5.71
N LEU A 323 -20.44 20.17 -4.49
CA LEU A 323 -20.53 18.81 -3.97
C LEU A 323 -22.00 18.37 -3.81
N GLU A 324 -22.85 19.26 -3.30
CA GLU A 324 -24.27 19.00 -3.09
C GLU A 324 -25.05 18.87 -4.41
N GLU A 325 -24.87 19.81 -5.32
CA GLU A 325 -25.58 19.83 -6.59
C GLU A 325 -25.08 18.78 -7.57
N ARG A 326 -23.75 18.64 -7.70
CA ARG A 326 -23.13 17.83 -8.73
C ARG A 326 -22.93 16.39 -8.33
N LEU A 327 -22.46 16.13 -7.10
CA LEU A 327 -22.16 14.78 -6.61
C LEU A 327 -23.21 14.25 -5.62
N LYS A 328 -24.16 15.08 -5.18
CA LYS A 328 -25.15 14.74 -4.15
C LYS A 328 -24.48 14.35 -2.80
N LEU A 329 -23.36 15.02 -2.48
CA LEU A 329 -22.57 14.81 -1.28
C LEU A 329 -22.64 16.05 -0.38
N GLN A 330 -22.74 15.83 0.93
CA GLN A 330 -22.76 16.88 1.94
C GLN A 330 -21.41 16.99 2.64
N ILE A 331 -20.99 18.21 2.99
CA ILE A 331 -19.82 18.43 3.84
C ILE A 331 -20.21 18.34 5.33
N SER A 332 -19.25 18.00 6.19
CA SER A 332 -19.39 18.12 7.65
C SER A 332 -19.04 19.55 8.04
N GLU A 333 -20.03 20.38 8.33
CA GLU A 333 -19.83 21.80 8.69
C GLU A 333 -19.02 21.96 9.98
N GLU A 334 -19.18 21.04 10.94
CA GLU A 334 -18.42 21.04 12.20
C GLU A 334 -16.91 20.88 12.00
N LYS A 335 -16.51 20.17 10.93
CA LYS A 335 -15.11 19.85 10.65
C LYS A 335 -14.53 20.68 9.50
N SER A 336 -15.39 21.24 8.65
CA SER A 336 -14.96 22.02 7.50
C SER A 336 -14.79 23.49 7.87
N LYS A 337 -13.64 24.09 7.51
CA LYS A 337 -13.30 25.44 7.94
C LYS A 337 -12.28 26.10 7.02
N VAL A 338 -12.24 27.43 7.06
CA VAL A 338 -11.18 28.23 6.42
C VAL A 338 -10.11 28.57 7.46
N VAL A 339 -8.88 28.16 7.23
CA VAL A 339 -7.75 28.33 8.14
C VAL A 339 -6.73 29.30 7.58
N ASN A 340 -6.30 30.27 8.39
CA ASN A 340 -5.13 31.13 8.11
C ASN A 340 -3.88 30.49 8.71
N LEU A 341 -3.03 29.91 7.88
CA LEU A 341 -1.81 29.20 8.30
C LEU A 341 -0.77 30.08 8.99
N LYS A 342 -0.81 31.40 8.82
CA LYS A 342 0.06 32.34 9.57
C LYS A 342 -0.34 32.44 11.05
N ARG A 343 -1.60 32.12 11.37
CA ARG A 343 -2.12 32.20 12.75
C ARG A 343 -2.36 30.83 13.36
N ASN A 344 -2.96 29.91 12.61
CA ASN A 344 -3.44 28.63 13.11
C ASN A 344 -2.81 27.46 12.35
N TYR A 345 -2.79 26.28 12.96
CA TYR A 345 -2.45 25.02 12.29
C TYR A 345 -3.64 24.49 11.49
N SER A 346 -3.37 23.94 10.29
CA SER A 346 -4.28 23.04 9.58
C SER A 346 -3.78 21.61 9.76
N GLU A 347 -4.69 20.69 10.07
CA GLU A 347 -4.39 19.27 10.25
C GLU A 347 -4.70 18.49 8.97
N PHE A 348 -3.74 17.72 8.48
CA PHE A 348 -3.89 16.88 7.30
C PHE A 348 -3.09 15.58 7.45
N LEU A 349 -3.75 14.43 7.29
CA LEU A 349 -3.13 13.10 7.32
C LEU A 349 -2.27 12.83 8.57
N GLY A 350 -2.70 13.32 9.73
CA GLY A 350 -1.98 13.14 11.00
C GLY A 350 -0.86 14.16 11.24
N PHE A 351 -0.65 15.09 10.32
CA PHE A 351 0.28 16.22 10.47
C PHE A 351 -0.49 17.51 10.73
N LYS A 352 0.12 18.44 11.47
CA LYS A 352 -0.34 19.83 11.60
C LYS A 352 0.69 20.77 10.97
N LEU A 353 0.22 21.67 10.11
CA LEU A 353 1.03 22.55 9.27
C LEU A 353 0.73 24.02 9.62
N LYS A 354 1.76 24.84 9.75
CA LYS A 354 1.67 26.30 9.98
C LYS A 354 2.76 27.03 9.20
N ALA A 355 2.47 28.24 8.75
CA ALA A 355 3.44 29.13 8.15
C ALA A 355 4.03 30.05 9.24
N VAL A 356 5.35 30.00 9.42
CA VAL A 356 6.06 30.85 10.41
C VAL A 356 7.09 31.75 9.72
N PRO A 357 7.27 32.97 10.20
CA PRO A 357 8.26 33.89 9.63
C PRO A 357 9.69 33.41 9.95
N ARG A 358 10.58 33.49 8.95
CA ARG A 358 12.02 33.23 9.09
C ARG A 358 12.79 33.98 7.99
N GLY A 359 13.68 34.92 8.39
CA GLY A 359 14.52 35.63 7.44
C GLY A 359 13.74 36.38 6.34
N GLY A 360 12.68 37.13 6.69
CA GLY A 360 11.85 37.86 5.73
C GLY A 360 10.89 37.02 4.88
N LYS A 361 10.92 35.69 5.03
CA LYS A 361 10.04 34.73 4.30
C LYS A 361 9.21 33.91 5.28
N TYR A 362 8.13 33.28 4.79
CA TYR A 362 7.38 32.31 5.55
C TYR A 362 7.83 30.91 5.14
N ILE A 363 8.17 30.10 6.14
CA ILE A 363 8.49 28.68 5.99
C ILE A 363 7.40 27.83 6.62
N VAL A 364 7.29 26.57 6.17
CA VAL A 364 6.39 25.61 6.80
C VAL A 364 7.05 25.04 8.06
N ARG A 365 6.31 25.12 9.18
CA ARG A 365 6.59 24.35 10.38
C ARG A 365 5.51 23.27 10.51
N SER A 366 5.94 22.03 10.66
CA SER A 366 5.03 20.89 10.75
C SER A 366 5.38 19.99 11.91
N HIS A 367 4.35 19.45 12.55
CA HIS A 367 4.39 18.53 13.67
C HIS A 367 3.52 17.30 13.40
N MET A 368 3.64 16.29 14.22
CA MET A 368 2.57 15.33 14.43
C MET A 368 1.33 16.04 14.99
N CYS A 369 0.11 15.69 14.56
CA CYS A 369 -1.09 16.23 15.22
C CYS A 369 -1.22 15.67 16.64
N ASP A 370 -1.90 16.43 17.52
CA ASP A 370 -1.97 16.10 18.95
C ASP A 370 -2.60 14.73 19.19
N LYS A 371 -3.62 14.38 18.39
CA LYS A 371 -4.26 13.07 18.41
C LYS A 371 -3.30 11.93 18.01
N ALA A 372 -2.38 12.16 17.06
CA ALA A 372 -1.36 11.18 16.67
C ALA A 372 -0.36 10.95 17.81
N ILE A 373 0.08 12.00 18.49
CA ILE A 373 0.96 11.93 19.66
C ILE A 373 0.31 11.12 20.78
N GLN A 374 -0.95 11.43 21.13
CA GLN A 374 -1.70 10.73 22.17
C GLN A 374 -1.90 9.25 21.84
N ASN A 375 -2.35 8.94 20.62
CA ASN A 375 -2.58 7.56 20.17
C ASN A 375 -1.27 6.75 20.14
N THR A 376 -0.18 7.34 19.67
CA THR A 376 1.15 6.72 19.66
C THR A 376 1.59 6.38 21.08
N THR A 377 1.48 7.35 21.99
CA THR A 377 1.84 7.17 23.40
C THR A 377 1.02 6.04 24.05
N LYS A 378 -0.31 6.05 23.82
CA LYS A 378 -1.21 5.01 24.35
C LYS A 378 -0.84 3.61 23.83
N LYS A 379 -0.62 3.47 22.51
CA LYS A 379 -0.27 2.18 21.89
C LYS A 379 1.08 1.64 22.38
N LEU A 380 2.11 2.49 22.48
CA LEU A 380 3.41 2.09 22.98
C LEU A 380 3.38 1.69 24.45
N LYS A 381 2.61 2.39 25.31
CA LYS A 381 2.39 2.00 26.71
C LYS A 381 1.69 0.65 26.81
N ALA A 382 0.64 0.41 26.04
CA ALA A 382 -0.03 -0.89 26.01
C ALA A 382 0.92 -2.02 25.55
N GLN A 383 1.79 -1.76 24.56
CA GLN A 383 2.76 -2.75 24.11
C GLN A 383 3.82 -3.07 25.19
N ILE A 384 4.18 -2.10 26.04
CA ILE A 384 5.09 -2.33 27.16
C ILE A 384 4.44 -3.25 28.21
N ASP A 385 3.11 -3.20 28.40
CA ASP A 385 2.40 -4.13 29.28
C ASP A 385 2.60 -5.59 28.83
N TYR A 386 2.50 -5.86 27.51
CA TYR A 386 2.77 -7.19 26.98
C TYR A 386 4.24 -7.63 27.16
N ILE A 387 5.20 -6.70 27.11
CA ILE A 387 6.60 -7.01 27.39
C ILE A 387 6.81 -7.31 28.89
N GLN A 388 6.05 -6.66 29.77
CA GLN A 388 6.16 -6.85 31.22
C GLN A 388 5.65 -8.21 31.67
N HIS A 389 4.56 -8.70 31.08
CA HIS A 389 3.85 -9.92 31.47
C HIS A 389 3.85 -10.97 30.34
N PRO A 390 5.03 -11.48 29.92
CA PRO A 390 5.09 -12.49 28.88
C PRO A 390 4.74 -13.87 29.45
N VAL A 391 4.04 -14.69 28.69
CA VAL A 391 3.77 -16.10 29.06
C VAL A 391 5.07 -16.92 29.07
N ASN A 392 5.98 -16.61 28.15
CA ASN A 392 7.30 -17.26 28.04
C ASN A 392 8.31 -16.35 27.30
N ARG A 393 9.59 -16.76 27.25
CA ARG A 393 10.66 -16.00 26.58
C ARG A 393 10.40 -15.76 25.09
N LYS A 394 9.71 -16.67 24.38
CA LYS A 394 9.39 -16.53 22.97
C LYS A 394 8.36 -15.43 22.73
N GLU A 395 7.35 -15.33 23.60
CA GLU A 395 6.34 -14.27 23.55
C GLU A 395 6.93 -12.91 23.96
N GLU A 396 7.83 -12.88 24.95
CA GLU A 396 8.58 -11.67 25.28
C GLU A 396 9.38 -11.13 24.07
N TYR A 397 10.11 -12.01 23.39
CA TYR A 397 10.86 -11.64 22.18
C TYR A 397 9.95 -11.10 21.07
N LYS A 398 8.81 -11.75 20.82
CA LYS A 398 7.81 -11.26 19.86
C LYS A 398 7.24 -9.90 20.26
N ALA A 399 6.94 -9.68 21.55
CA ALA A 399 6.44 -8.42 22.06
C ALA A 399 7.44 -7.27 21.88
N ILE A 400 8.74 -7.53 22.08
CA ILE A 400 9.82 -6.56 21.79
C ILE A 400 9.93 -6.28 20.30
N LEU A 401 9.87 -7.29 19.44
CA LEU A 401 9.88 -7.11 17.99
C LEU A 401 8.71 -6.25 17.52
N LEU A 402 7.52 -6.47 18.07
CA LEU A 402 6.33 -5.67 17.74
C LEU A 402 6.48 -4.21 18.20
N TYR A 403 7.00 -3.99 19.43
CA TYR A 403 7.31 -2.65 19.92
C TYR A 403 8.30 -1.93 18.99
N ASN A 404 9.39 -2.57 18.61
CA ASN A 404 10.39 -2.01 17.70
C ASN A 404 9.77 -1.70 16.32
N SER A 405 8.93 -2.60 15.79
CA SER A 405 8.22 -2.37 14.53
C SER A 405 7.27 -1.17 14.61
N MET A 406 6.61 -0.94 15.75
CA MET A 406 5.79 0.25 15.97
C MET A 406 6.63 1.52 15.98
N VAL A 407 7.79 1.53 16.68
CA VAL A 407 8.72 2.67 16.70
C VAL A 407 9.22 3.00 15.30
N ILE A 408 9.69 1.99 14.55
CA ILE A 408 10.16 2.16 13.16
C ILE A 408 9.05 2.72 12.27
N GLY A 409 7.84 2.17 12.37
CA GLY A 409 6.69 2.63 11.58
C GLY A 409 6.32 4.09 11.86
N ILE A 410 6.37 4.53 13.12
CA ILE A 410 6.13 5.92 13.53
C ILE A 410 7.22 6.83 12.97
N HIS A 411 8.49 6.47 13.14
CA HIS A 411 9.60 7.26 12.62
C HIS A 411 9.53 7.38 11.09
N GLN A 412 9.28 6.28 10.37
CA GLN A 412 9.17 6.31 8.91
C GLN A 412 8.00 7.18 8.41
N TYR A 413 6.86 7.12 9.09
CA TYR A 413 5.68 7.89 8.68
C TYR A 413 5.85 9.38 8.94
N PHE A 414 6.31 9.75 10.14
CA PHE A 414 6.36 11.15 10.59
C PHE A 414 7.70 11.85 10.36
N ALA A 415 8.74 11.17 9.89
CA ALA A 415 10.06 11.78 9.62
C ALA A 415 10.02 13.00 8.69
N ILE A 416 8.97 13.15 7.90
CA ILE A 416 8.78 14.31 7.00
C ILE A 416 8.25 15.57 7.71
N ALA A 417 7.82 15.47 8.97
CA ALA A 417 7.47 16.65 9.76
C ALA A 417 8.75 17.39 10.17
N THR A 418 8.75 18.73 10.03
CA THR A 418 9.95 19.53 10.27
C THR A 418 10.40 19.54 11.73
N LEU A 419 9.50 19.29 12.67
CA LEU A 419 9.75 19.24 14.12
C LEU A 419 9.41 17.87 14.74
N VAL A 420 9.52 16.79 13.96
CA VAL A 420 9.26 15.42 14.44
C VAL A 420 10.16 15.03 15.61
N SER A 421 11.37 15.54 15.66
CA SER A 421 12.31 15.26 16.77
C SER A 421 11.74 15.71 18.11
N ASP A 422 11.11 16.89 18.15
CA ASP A 422 10.50 17.45 19.37
C ASP A 422 9.28 16.62 19.78
N ASP A 423 8.43 16.25 18.81
CA ASP A 423 7.24 15.44 19.04
C ASP A 423 7.61 14.04 19.57
N CYS A 424 8.56 13.37 18.91
CA CYS A 424 9.06 12.06 19.32
C CYS A 424 9.79 12.15 20.68
N TYR A 425 10.52 13.22 20.95
CA TYR A 425 11.14 13.44 22.26
C TYR A 425 10.10 13.56 23.38
N GLN A 426 9.01 14.29 23.15
CA GLN A 426 7.89 14.42 24.08
C GLN A 426 7.26 13.04 24.39
N ILE A 427 6.97 12.25 23.37
CA ILE A 427 6.49 10.86 23.53
C ILE A 427 7.53 10.05 24.32
N GLY A 428 8.80 10.16 23.94
CA GLY A 428 9.92 9.42 24.53
C GLY A 428 10.11 9.69 26.03
N ARG A 429 9.82 10.89 26.51
CA ARG A 429 9.84 11.20 27.96
C ARG A 429 8.86 10.31 28.72
N SER A 430 7.61 10.24 28.26
CA SER A 430 6.55 9.42 28.88
C SER A 430 6.89 7.93 28.80
N ILE A 431 7.34 7.47 27.63
CA ILE A 431 7.65 6.05 27.39
C ILE A 431 8.85 5.57 28.22
N ARG A 432 9.90 6.37 28.34
CA ARG A 432 11.09 6.04 29.17
C ARG A 432 10.74 5.83 30.65
N LEU A 433 9.87 6.67 31.20
CA LEU A 433 9.41 6.52 32.58
C LEU A 433 8.66 5.20 32.77
N VAL A 434 7.73 4.86 31.87
CA VAL A 434 6.97 3.61 31.93
C VAL A 434 7.88 2.39 31.76
N LEU A 435 8.79 2.40 30.78
CA LEU A 435 9.78 1.32 30.60
C LEU A 435 10.62 1.13 31.85
N ARG A 436 11.18 2.20 32.41
CA ARG A 436 12.01 2.14 33.61
C ARG A 436 11.26 1.55 34.81
N ASN A 437 10.02 2.01 35.05
CA ASN A 437 9.24 1.57 36.20
C ASN A 437 8.76 0.12 36.07
N ARG A 438 8.31 -0.30 34.87
CA ARG A 438 7.77 -1.65 34.65
C ARG A 438 8.82 -2.70 34.44
N MET A 439 9.99 -2.34 33.90
CA MET A 439 11.07 -3.28 33.58
C MET A 439 12.23 -3.16 34.59
N ARG A 440 11.94 -2.82 35.86
CA ARG A 440 12.95 -2.72 36.93
C ARG A 440 13.88 -3.94 36.96
N GLY A 441 15.20 -3.74 36.98
CA GLY A 441 16.20 -4.82 37.02
C GLY A 441 16.38 -5.60 35.70
N ARG A 442 15.45 -5.50 34.75
CA ARG A 442 15.51 -6.21 33.46
C ARG A 442 16.10 -5.37 32.31
N LEU A 443 16.13 -4.03 32.46
CA LEU A 443 16.71 -3.11 31.48
C LEU A 443 18.18 -2.82 31.76
N SER A 444 18.99 -2.88 30.70
CA SER A 444 20.40 -2.47 30.74
C SER A 444 20.71 -1.38 29.71
N LYS A 445 21.79 -0.62 29.91
CA LYS A 445 22.34 0.35 28.96
C LYS A 445 23.21 -0.32 27.90
N LYS A 446 23.73 -1.51 28.16
CA LYS A 446 24.54 -2.31 27.22
C LYS A 446 23.89 -3.68 27.03
N PRO A 447 24.03 -4.31 25.89
CA PRO A 447 23.51 -5.65 25.66
C PRO A 447 24.36 -6.70 26.40
N LYS A 448 23.73 -7.82 26.82
CA LYS A 448 24.40 -8.97 27.40
C LYS A 448 24.87 -9.95 26.30
N GLY A 449 25.69 -9.48 25.36
CA GLY A 449 26.16 -10.23 24.20
C GLY A 449 25.72 -9.61 22.85
N GLN A 450 25.82 -10.36 21.76
CA GLN A 450 25.45 -9.89 20.41
C GLN A 450 23.95 -9.60 20.33
N VAL A 451 23.59 -8.45 19.76
CA VAL A 451 22.17 -8.06 19.54
C VAL A 451 21.57 -8.92 18.43
N ILE A 452 20.40 -9.53 18.71
CA ILE A 452 19.78 -10.53 17.85
C ILE A 452 18.53 -10.04 17.07
N ASN A 453 17.99 -8.88 17.40
CA ASN A 453 16.69 -8.42 16.90
C ASN A 453 16.74 -7.13 16.06
N VAL A 454 17.90 -6.52 15.91
CA VAL A 454 18.11 -5.32 15.08
C VAL A 454 19.43 -5.47 14.34
N HIS A 455 19.39 -5.36 13.00
CA HIS A 455 20.55 -5.62 12.13
C HIS A 455 20.69 -4.58 11.02
N GLY A 456 21.83 -4.58 10.34
CA GLY A 456 22.11 -3.77 9.16
C GLY A 456 21.92 -2.27 9.38
N GLU A 457 21.28 -1.59 8.44
CA GLU A 457 21.07 -0.14 8.48
C GLU A 457 20.28 0.34 9.71
N LEU A 458 19.33 -0.47 10.20
CA LEU A 458 18.58 -0.14 11.42
C LEU A 458 19.50 -0.12 12.63
N TRP A 459 20.41 -1.10 12.74
CA TRP A 459 21.40 -1.11 13.80
C TRP A 459 22.35 0.08 13.71
N ALA A 460 22.91 0.34 12.51
CA ALA A 460 23.79 1.48 12.27
C ALA A 460 23.15 2.82 12.66
N HIS A 461 21.84 2.98 12.40
CA HIS A 461 21.10 4.18 12.75
C HIS A 461 20.85 4.28 14.27
N TYR A 462 20.22 3.27 14.88
CA TYR A 462 19.75 3.37 16.27
C TYR A 462 20.86 3.17 17.29
N SER A 463 21.93 2.42 16.98
CA SER A 463 23.07 2.19 17.91
C SER A 463 23.78 3.48 18.32
N GLN A 464 23.68 4.55 17.54
CA GLN A 464 24.22 5.86 17.85
C GLN A 464 23.47 6.58 19.00
N SER A 465 22.27 6.10 19.35
CA SER A 465 21.43 6.76 20.35
C SER A 465 21.79 6.36 21.77
N LYS A 466 22.12 7.33 22.62
CA LYS A 466 22.27 7.13 24.08
C LYS A 466 20.99 6.68 24.80
N GLN A 467 19.84 6.75 24.08
CA GLN A 467 18.53 6.36 24.62
C GLN A 467 18.24 4.85 24.43
N MET A 468 19.08 4.11 23.70
CA MET A 468 18.95 2.65 23.54
C MET A 468 18.89 1.94 24.90
N ARG A 469 18.05 0.92 24.98
CA ARG A 469 17.96 0.01 26.14
C ARG A 469 17.91 -1.42 25.63
N TYR A 470 18.26 -2.35 26.53
CA TYR A 470 18.36 -3.76 26.18
C TYR A 470 17.70 -4.63 27.24
N MET A 471 17.05 -5.70 26.82
CA MET A 471 16.62 -6.82 27.66
C MET A 471 17.44 -8.06 27.25
N GLY A 472 18.49 -8.36 27.98
CA GLY A 472 19.46 -9.37 27.57
C GLY A 472 20.16 -9.00 26.26
N THR A 473 19.97 -9.82 25.22
CA THR A 473 20.47 -9.61 23.85
C THR A 473 19.49 -8.86 22.96
N SER A 474 18.29 -8.55 23.43
CA SER A 474 17.27 -7.86 22.64
C SER A 474 17.30 -6.35 22.83
N ALA A 475 17.50 -5.60 21.77
CA ALA A 475 17.47 -4.14 21.75
C ALA A 475 16.02 -3.62 21.76
N ILE A 476 15.75 -2.57 22.53
CA ILE A 476 14.51 -1.80 22.56
C ILE A 476 14.79 -0.44 21.95
N LEU A 477 14.16 -0.15 20.80
CA LEU A 477 14.39 1.06 20.04
C LEU A 477 13.79 2.29 20.74
N PRO A 478 14.52 3.41 20.79
CA PRO A 478 14.05 4.64 21.42
C PRO A 478 13.13 5.43 20.50
N ILE A 479 11.86 5.59 20.87
CA ILE A 479 10.91 6.45 20.14
C ILE A 479 11.37 7.91 20.10
N GLY A 480 12.10 8.39 21.10
CA GLY A 480 12.61 9.76 21.16
C GLY A 480 13.78 10.06 20.21
N TYR A 481 14.27 9.07 19.45
CA TYR A 481 15.37 9.24 18.50
C TYR A 481 14.87 9.19 17.07
N CYS A 482 14.18 10.24 16.65
CA CYS A 482 13.68 10.40 15.30
C CYS A 482 14.38 11.56 14.59
N GLN A 483 14.90 11.30 13.40
CA GLN A 483 15.52 12.33 12.55
C GLN A 483 14.53 12.81 11.49
N THR A 484 14.48 14.14 11.28
CA THR A 484 13.68 14.70 10.21
C THR A 484 14.33 14.50 8.84
N ARG A 485 13.52 14.31 7.82
CA ARG A 485 13.91 14.30 6.41
C ARG A 485 12.96 15.13 5.57
N ASN A 486 13.44 15.62 4.44
CA ASN A 486 12.61 16.38 3.53
C ASN A 486 11.53 15.50 2.88
N ALA A 487 10.29 16.00 2.87
CA ALA A 487 9.19 15.36 2.18
C ALA A 487 9.44 15.38 0.66
N GLN A 488 9.32 14.22 0.01
CA GLN A 488 9.57 14.07 -1.41
C GLN A 488 8.27 14.19 -2.22
N ASN A 489 8.30 15.01 -3.28
CA ASN A 489 7.25 14.99 -4.28
C ASN A 489 7.36 13.73 -5.15
N LYS A 490 6.20 13.24 -5.63
CA LYS A 490 6.22 12.16 -6.62
C LYS A 490 6.96 12.62 -7.87
N ARG A 491 7.96 11.87 -8.30
CA ARG A 491 8.61 12.09 -9.59
C ARG A 491 7.63 11.76 -10.72
N LYS A 492 7.57 12.60 -11.75
CA LYS A 492 6.64 12.40 -12.88
C LYS A 492 6.94 11.12 -13.66
N THR A 493 8.22 10.77 -13.75
CA THR A 493 8.70 9.56 -14.41
C THR A 493 8.26 8.28 -13.72
N VAL A 494 8.09 8.28 -12.40
CA VAL A 494 7.66 7.07 -11.65
C VAL A 494 6.22 6.71 -11.97
N ASN A 495 6.04 5.74 -12.85
CA ASN A 495 4.75 5.21 -13.28
C ASN A 495 4.88 3.72 -13.59
N LYS A 496 4.05 2.87 -12.98
CA LYS A 496 4.11 1.42 -13.20
C LYS A 496 3.56 0.98 -14.57
N TYR A 497 2.93 1.88 -15.31
CA TYR A 497 2.31 1.64 -16.61
C TYR A 497 3.10 2.24 -17.77
N THR A 498 4.37 2.56 -17.57
CA THR A 498 5.29 3.00 -18.63
C THR A 498 6.64 2.31 -18.45
N VAL A 499 7.35 2.04 -19.56
CA VAL A 499 8.65 1.37 -19.54
C VAL A 499 9.65 2.16 -18.69
N GLU A 500 9.78 3.47 -18.95
CA GLU A 500 10.71 4.35 -18.25
C GLU A 500 10.39 4.44 -16.75
N GLY A 501 9.10 4.45 -16.42
CA GLY A 501 8.64 4.49 -15.03
C GLY A 501 8.95 3.21 -14.27
N ARG A 502 8.83 2.05 -14.91
CA ARG A 502 9.22 0.76 -14.34
C ARG A 502 10.74 0.63 -14.19
N GLU A 503 11.52 1.06 -15.18
CA GLU A 503 12.98 1.07 -15.07
C GLU A 503 13.45 1.88 -13.85
N GLU A 504 12.85 3.06 -13.60
CA GLU A 504 13.16 3.85 -12.42
C GLU A 504 12.80 3.13 -11.11
N ILE A 505 11.68 2.38 -11.11
CA ILE A 505 11.26 1.57 -9.97
C ILE A 505 12.18 0.34 -9.82
N HIS A 506 12.62 -0.27 -10.93
CA HIS A 506 13.39 -1.52 -10.96
C HIS A 506 14.89 -1.37 -10.75
N ARG A 507 15.44 -0.17 -10.76
CA ARG A 507 16.89 0.06 -10.56
C ARG A 507 17.52 -0.68 -9.38
N SER A 508 16.70 -1.16 -8.44
CA SER A 508 17.13 -1.94 -7.28
C SER A 508 16.94 -3.46 -7.43
N LEU A 509 16.34 -3.97 -8.53
CA LEU A 509 16.04 -5.39 -8.71
C LEU A 509 17.22 -6.13 -9.36
N ARG A 510 17.76 -7.16 -8.67
CA ARG A 510 18.83 -8.03 -9.15
C ARG A 510 18.29 -9.44 -9.43
N ILE A 511 17.34 -9.58 -10.39
CA ILE A 511 16.70 -10.86 -10.74
C ILE A 511 16.72 -11.04 -12.24
N ASN A 512 17.01 -12.27 -12.71
CA ASN A 512 16.86 -12.62 -14.12
C ASN A 512 15.36 -12.73 -14.45
N MET A 513 14.87 -11.76 -15.22
CA MET A 513 13.45 -11.67 -15.58
C MET A 513 13.03 -12.77 -16.56
N ASP A 514 13.91 -13.20 -17.46
CA ASP A 514 13.57 -14.24 -18.45
C ASP A 514 13.28 -15.58 -17.79
N ILE A 515 14.10 -15.97 -16.81
CA ILE A 515 13.88 -17.19 -16.03
C ILE A 515 12.57 -17.07 -15.23
N LEU A 516 12.31 -15.91 -14.64
CA LEU A 516 11.08 -15.66 -13.90
C LEU A 516 9.83 -15.83 -14.80
N LEU A 517 9.85 -15.23 -15.99
CA LEU A 517 8.78 -15.37 -16.98
C LEU A 517 8.61 -16.83 -17.46
N ARG A 518 9.70 -17.56 -17.67
CA ARG A 518 9.65 -18.98 -18.01
C ARG A 518 9.04 -19.83 -16.90
N LEU A 519 9.36 -19.57 -15.62
CA LEU A 519 8.75 -20.26 -14.47
C LEU A 519 7.24 -20.06 -14.43
N MET A 520 6.76 -18.89 -14.84
CA MET A 520 5.33 -18.56 -14.86
C MET A 520 4.58 -19.25 -15.99
N ARG A 521 5.19 -19.26 -17.18
CA ARG A 521 4.61 -19.90 -18.37
C ARG A 521 4.62 -21.43 -18.30
N ASN A 522 5.42 -21.99 -17.37
CA ASN A 522 5.54 -23.44 -17.16
C ASN A 522 5.14 -23.79 -15.71
N PRO A 523 3.84 -23.76 -15.38
CA PRO A 523 3.35 -24.23 -14.08
C PRO A 523 3.64 -25.74 -13.94
N VAL A 524 3.81 -26.18 -12.69
CA VAL A 524 3.93 -27.61 -12.41
C VAL A 524 2.53 -28.22 -12.44
N LEU A 525 2.32 -29.16 -13.36
CA LEU A 525 1.04 -29.86 -13.52
C LEU A 525 0.62 -30.56 -12.22
N ASN A 526 -0.68 -30.65 -11.97
CA ASN A 526 -1.28 -31.32 -10.81
C ASN A 526 -0.88 -30.74 -9.44
N ARG A 527 -0.43 -29.47 -9.39
CA ARG A 527 -0.18 -28.74 -8.14
C ARG A 527 -1.23 -27.65 -7.92
N ASN A 528 -1.50 -27.34 -6.66
CA ASN A 528 -2.45 -26.27 -6.31
C ASN A 528 -1.91 -24.87 -6.66
N ILE A 529 -2.81 -23.91 -6.72
CA ILE A 529 -2.49 -22.51 -7.06
C ILE A 529 -1.51 -21.89 -6.04
N GLU A 530 -1.55 -22.32 -4.78
CA GLU A 530 -0.66 -21.82 -3.72
C GLU A 530 0.79 -22.26 -3.97
N TYR A 531 1.03 -23.51 -4.39
CA TYR A 531 2.35 -23.98 -4.77
C TYR A 531 2.90 -23.21 -5.97
N ALA A 532 2.08 -23.06 -7.03
CA ALA A 532 2.49 -22.37 -8.25
C ALA A 532 2.90 -20.91 -7.97
N ASP A 533 2.12 -20.20 -7.16
CA ASP A 533 2.42 -18.83 -6.79
C ASP A 533 3.62 -18.72 -5.83
N ASN A 534 3.75 -19.62 -4.86
CA ASN A 534 4.86 -19.62 -3.92
C ASN A 534 6.19 -19.97 -4.59
N ARG A 535 6.21 -20.85 -5.60
CA ARG A 535 7.40 -21.14 -6.41
C ARG A 535 8.00 -19.87 -7.01
N ILE A 536 7.17 -19.05 -7.64
CA ILE A 536 7.57 -17.78 -8.24
C ILE A 536 8.02 -16.78 -7.16
N SER A 537 7.26 -16.70 -6.06
CA SER A 537 7.56 -15.82 -4.94
C SER A 537 8.91 -16.12 -4.29
N LEU A 538 9.23 -17.40 -4.14
CA LEU A 538 10.49 -17.87 -3.55
C LEU A 538 11.67 -17.61 -4.46
N TYR A 539 11.54 -17.88 -5.77
CA TYR A 539 12.59 -17.55 -6.74
C TYR A 539 12.93 -16.05 -6.68
N ALA A 540 11.92 -15.19 -6.68
CA ALA A 540 12.11 -13.76 -6.55
C ALA A 540 12.71 -13.34 -5.20
N ALA A 541 12.27 -13.94 -4.08
CA ALA A 541 12.76 -13.63 -2.74
C ALA A 541 14.20 -14.09 -2.51
N GLN A 542 14.63 -15.14 -3.22
CA GLN A 542 16.00 -15.67 -3.19
C GLN A 542 16.89 -15.03 -4.26
N TYR A 543 16.41 -14.00 -4.98
CA TYR A 543 17.15 -13.32 -6.06
C TYR A 543 17.65 -14.26 -7.17
N GLY A 544 16.87 -15.28 -7.51
CA GLY A 544 17.24 -16.29 -8.51
C GLY A 544 18.32 -17.26 -8.07
N LYS A 545 18.62 -17.34 -6.76
CA LYS A 545 19.74 -18.13 -6.21
C LYS A 545 19.27 -19.33 -5.43
N CYS A 546 20.08 -20.39 -5.45
CA CYS A 546 19.89 -21.56 -4.61
C CYS A 546 20.01 -21.20 -3.11
N ALA A 547 19.07 -21.64 -2.28
CA ALA A 547 19.07 -21.35 -0.84
C ALA A 547 20.29 -21.93 -0.09
N VAL A 548 20.85 -23.03 -0.58
CA VAL A 548 22.00 -23.71 0.01
C VAL A 548 23.32 -23.15 -0.49
N THR A 549 23.54 -23.19 -1.83
CA THR A 549 24.82 -22.80 -2.44
C THR A 549 24.95 -21.31 -2.69
N GLY A 550 23.85 -20.57 -2.75
CA GLY A 550 23.87 -19.14 -3.11
C GLY A 550 24.20 -18.86 -4.60
N LEU A 551 24.43 -19.88 -5.41
CA LEU A 551 24.68 -19.76 -6.84
C LEU A 551 23.41 -19.38 -7.60
N GLU A 552 23.54 -18.66 -8.69
CA GLU A 552 22.45 -18.37 -9.61
C GLU A 552 21.92 -19.66 -10.23
N LEU A 553 20.62 -19.70 -10.49
CA LEU A 553 19.92 -20.89 -10.98
C LEU A 553 19.42 -20.65 -12.40
N GLU A 554 19.78 -21.55 -13.31
CA GLU A 554 19.16 -21.65 -14.62
C GLU A 554 17.78 -22.31 -14.52
N PHE A 555 16.92 -22.09 -15.53
CA PHE A 555 15.51 -22.54 -15.48
C PHE A 555 15.37 -24.05 -15.20
N ASP A 556 16.17 -24.88 -15.85
CA ASP A 556 16.11 -26.34 -15.75
C ASP A 556 16.72 -26.90 -14.45
N GLU A 557 17.43 -26.07 -13.71
CA GLU A 557 18.07 -26.39 -12.44
C GLU A 557 17.18 -26.12 -11.23
N ILE A 558 16.11 -25.35 -11.41
CA ILE A 558 15.23 -24.92 -10.33
C ILE A 558 14.36 -26.05 -9.81
N ARG A 559 14.46 -26.34 -8.50
CA ARG A 559 13.54 -27.22 -7.78
C ARG A 559 12.93 -26.47 -6.60
N CYS A 560 11.62 -26.54 -6.51
CA CYS A 560 10.88 -26.01 -5.34
C CYS A 560 10.66 -27.17 -4.36
N HIS A 561 11.48 -27.21 -3.32
CA HIS A 561 11.55 -28.28 -2.35
C HIS A 561 10.62 -28.03 -1.16
N HIS A 562 9.90 -29.05 -0.70
CA HIS A 562 9.16 -29.05 0.56
C HIS A 562 10.12 -29.39 1.70
N LYS A 563 10.32 -28.47 2.62
CA LYS A 563 11.19 -28.67 3.81
C LYS A 563 10.70 -29.85 4.65
N ILE A 564 9.39 -29.92 4.88
CA ILE A 564 8.70 -31.10 5.43
C ILE A 564 7.96 -31.72 4.25
N PRO A 565 8.25 -32.98 3.88
CA PRO A 565 7.59 -33.66 2.77
C PRO A 565 6.07 -33.73 2.91
N VAL A 566 5.36 -33.75 1.80
CA VAL A 566 3.88 -33.84 1.79
C VAL A 566 3.41 -35.14 2.47
N GLU A 567 4.12 -36.23 2.28
CA GLU A 567 3.88 -37.53 2.89
C GLU A 567 3.99 -37.49 4.43
N GLN A 568 4.77 -36.54 4.97
CA GLN A 568 4.93 -36.30 6.41
C GLN A 568 4.04 -35.16 6.91
N GLY A 569 2.98 -34.79 6.18
CA GLY A 569 2.04 -33.73 6.54
C GLY A 569 2.51 -32.33 6.17
N GLY A 570 3.56 -32.18 5.37
CA GLY A 570 3.98 -30.88 4.81
C GLY A 570 2.95 -30.32 3.85
N THR A 571 2.82 -28.99 3.84
CA THR A 571 1.85 -28.25 3.01
C THR A 571 2.57 -27.33 2.02
N ASP A 572 1.85 -26.86 1.00
CA ASP A 572 2.35 -25.93 -0.02
C ASP A 572 2.50 -24.47 0.46
N VAL A 573 2.39 -24.21 1.77
CA VAL A 573 2.57 -22.87 2.32
C VAL A 573 3.99 -22.36 2.11
N TYR A 574 4.13 -21.06 1.88
CA TYR A 574 5.41 -20.39 1.59
C TYR A 574 6.53 -20.73 2.59
N ALA A 575 6.20 -20.88 3.87
CA ALA A 575 7.17 -21.19 4.92
C ALA A 575 7.77 -22.58 4.80
N ASN A 576 7.01 -23.55 4.23
CA ASN A 576 7.44 -24.94 4.03
C ASN A 576 8.21 -25.16 2.72
N LEU A 577 8.19 -24.22 1.80
CA LEU A 577 8.85 -24.32 0.50
C LEU A 577 10.18 -23.57 0.47
N VAL A 578 11.08 -24.02 -0.42
CA VAL A 578 12.38 -23.36 -0.68
C VAL A 578 12.87 -23.69 -2.10
N ILE A 579 13.49 -22.72 -2.77
CA ILE A 579 14.11 -22.95 -4.10
C ILE A 579 15.54 -23.40 -3.90
N VAL A 580 15.88 -24.53 -4.52
CA VAL A 580 17.22 -25.12 -4.51
C VAL A 580 17.62 -25.59 -5.92
N HIS A 581 18.92 -25.76 -6.14
CA HIS A 581 19.45 -26.40 -7.34
C HIS A 581 19.04 -27.87 -7.40
N LYS A 582 18.81 -28.43 -8.59
CA LYS A 582 18.42 -29.84 -8.78
C LYS A 582 19.35 -30.82 -8.06
N ASP A 583 20.66 -30.63 -8.13
CA ASP A 583 21.65 -31.50 -7.47
C ASP A 583 21.56 -31.39 -5.94
N VAL A 584 21.32 -30.19 -5.41
CA VAL A 584 21.07 -30.00 -3.98
C VAL A 584 19.77 -30.69 -3.56
N HIS A 585 18.73 -30.63 -4.40
CA HIS A 585 17.47 -31.31 -4.15
C HIS A 585 17.66 -32.84 -4.08
N THR A 586 18.43 -33.41 -5.02
CA THR A 586 18.79 -34.83 -5.00
C THR A 586 19.56 -35.18 -3.74
N LEU A 587 20.55 -34.35 -3.35
CA LEU A 587 21.36 -34.58 -2.15
C LEU A 587 20.56 -34.46 -0.84
N ILE A 588 19.49 -33.65 -0.81
CA ILE A 588 18.58 -33.58 0.36
C ILE A 588 17.90 -34.94 0.58
N HIS A 589 17.55 -35.65 -0.49
CA HIS A 589 16.82 -36.93 -0.43
C HIS A 589 17.70 -38.18 -0.55
N ALA A 590 18.98 -38.04 -0.91
CA ALA A 590 19.90 -39.16 -1.06
C ALA A 590 20.13 -39.90 0.26
N THR A 591 20.02 -41.22 0.23
CA THR A 591 20.28 -42.14 1.36
C THR A 591 21.47 -43.05 1.12
N GLN A 592 21.84 -43.31 -0.15
CA GLN A 592 22.96 -44.16 -0.54
C GLN A 592 24.27 -43.35 -0.48
N GLN A 593 25.32 -43.93 0.13
CA GLN A 593 26.58 -43.24 0.39
C GLN A 593 27.29 -42.84 -0.92
N ASP A 594 27.35 -43.70 -1.92
CA ASP A 594 27.98 -43.40 -3.22
C ASP A 594 27.34 -42.20 -3.90
N THR A 595 26.01 -42.08 -3.84
CA THR A 595 25.27 -40.92 -4.36
C THR A 595 25.61 -39.66 -3.59
N ILE A 596 25.68 -39.74 -2.25
CA ILE A 596 26.02 -38.64 -1.39
C ILE A 596 27.42 -38.11 -1.71
N ASP A 597 28.41 -39.01 -1.79
CA ASP A 597 29.80 -38.67 -2.04
C ASP A 597 30.00 -38.05 -3.43
N TRP A 598 29.30 -38.57 -4.43
CA TRP A 598 29.34 -38.03 -5.78
C TRP A 598 28.81 -36.58 -5.86
N TYR A 599 27.65 -36.31 -5.25
CA TYR A 599 27.09 -34.97 -5.26
C TYR A 599 27.85 -34.00 -4.36
N LEU A 600 28.42 -34.43 -3.22
CA LEU A 600 29.27 -33.61 -2.38
C LEU A 600 30.54 -33.18 -3.12
N LYS A 601 31.18 -34.09 -3.85
CA LYS A 601 32.35 -33.78 -4.67
C LYS A 601 32.01 -32.80 -5.79
N ARG A 602 30.87 -32.96 -6.44
CA ARG A 602 30.39 -32.09 -7.53
C ARG A 602 30.01 -30.69 -7.06
N LEU A 603 29.32 -30.58 -5.94
CA LEU A 603 28.81 -29.30 -5.44
C LEU A 603 29.85 -28.48 -4.65
N ASN A 604 30.94 -29.09 -4.24
CA ASN A 604 32.03 -28.47 -3.45
C ASN A 604 31.54 -27.52 -2.34
N LEU A 605 30.70 -28.04 -1.43
CA LEU A 605 30.03 -27.26 -0.41
C LEU A 605 30.97 -26.86 0.73
N ASP A 606 30.99 -25.57 1.07
CA ASP A 606 31.66 -25.08 2.27
C ASP A 606 30.90 -25.48 3.57
N SER A 607 31.50 -25.19 4.73
CA SER A 607 30.92 -25.52 6.03
C SER A 607 29.55 -24.87 6.28
N THR A 608 29.33 -23.67 5.75
CA THR A 608 28.06 -22.95 5.89
C THR A 608 26.99 -23.55 4.99
N MET A 609 27.35 -23.90 3.76
CA MET A 609 26.46 -24.58 2.82
C MET A 609 26.06 -25.97 3.33
N ARG A 610 27.02 -26.73 3.89
CA ARG A 610 26.73 -28.04 4.52
C ARG A 610 25.78 -27.91 5.70
N LYS A 611 25.94 -26.90 6.57
CA LYS A 611 24.99 -26.64 7.66
C LYS A 611 23.58 -26.36 7.14
N LYS A 612 23.44 -25.58 6.07
CA LYS A 612 22.12 -25.30 5.43
C LYS A 612 21.52 -26.57 4.82
N LEU A 613 22.33 -27.37 4.11
CA LEU A 613 21.92 -28.64 3.53
C LEU A 613 21.43 -29.61 4.62
N ASN A 614 22.24 -29.83 5.67
CA ASN A 614 21.92 -30.74 6.76
C ASN A 614 20.63 -30.35 7.48
N ARG A 615 20.37 -29.06 7.63
CA ARG A 615 19.09 -28.59 8.16
C ARG A 615 17.92 -28.99 7.29
N LEU A 616 18.04 -28.93 5.97
CA LEU A 616 16.99 -29.35 5.04
C LEU A 616 16.84 -30.88 5.02
N ARG A 617 17.94 -31.63 5.10
CA ARG A 617 17.93 -33.10 5.22
C ARG A 617 17.18 -33.55 6.48
N GLN A 618 17.52 -32.96 7.65
CA GLN A 618 16.83 -33.26 8.90
C GLN A 618 15.32 -32.94 8.85
N MET A 619 14.95 -31.82 8.24
CA MET A 619 13.53 -31.47 8.05
C MET A 619 12.81 -32.42 7.09
N ALA A 620 13.52 -33.05 6.15
CA ALA A 620 13.02 -34.07 5.24
C ALA A 620 13.09 -35.49 5.82
N GLY A 621 13.52 -35.66 7.08
CA GLY A 621 13.62 -36.97 7.74
C GLY A 621 14.92 -37.73 7.47
N ASN A 622 15.95 -37.10 6.86
CA ASN A 622 17.22 -37.74 6.51
C ASN A 622 18.35 -37.36 7.47
N ALA A 623 19.32 -38.27 7.65
CA ALA A 623 20.51 -38.03 8.48
C ALA A 623 21.39 -36.90 7.90
N PRO A 624 22.06 -36.10 8.76
CA PRO A 624 23.07 -35.13 8.31
C PRO A 624 24.27 -35.82 7.65
N ILE A 625 24.96 -35.09 6.76
CA ILE A 625 26.15 -35.56 6.04
C ILE A 625 27.30 -34.56 6.15
#